data_be365f604996bc6d7518156a329ec307
#
_entry.id   be365f604996bc6d7518156a329ec307
#
_cell.length_a   1.000
_cell.length_b   1.000
_cell.length_c   1.000
_cell.angle_alpha   90.00
_cell.angle_beta   90.00
_cell.angle_gamma   90.00
#
_symmetry.space_group_name_H-M   'P 1'
#
loop_
_entity.id
_entity.type
_entity.pdbx_description
1 polymer ?
#
loop_
_entity_poly.entity_id
_entity_poly.type
_entity_poly.pdbx_seq_one_letter_code
_entity_poly.pdbx_strand_id
1 'polypeptide(L)'
;MQDIRLTTILNRYGKAHQRIKLVEEIGEMLAEVGRYIADGERRTNKANVVSELADVVIVIRQLYPDASKVERKVPEGEEVARLLCEKAASLAAMVAGAPFSKLELSYAESVLAFIDLFVRDLAEVPMLEMAIEQKIDRQIGRILRSEGADGNRR
;
A
#
# COMPACT_ATOMS: atom_id res chain seq x y z
N MET A 1 -3.97 9.68 14.97
CA MET A 1 -5.16 8.85 15.33
C MET A 1 -5.25 7.73 14.31
N GLN A 2 -5.30 6.48 14.75
CA GLN A 2 -5.41 5.32 13.84
C GLN A 2 -6.82 5.27 13.25
N ASP A 3 -6.93 5.04 11.93
CA ASP A 3 -8.23 4.86 11.28
C ASP A 3 -8.85 3.52 11.73
N ILE A 4 -9.99 3.59 12.42
CA ILE A 4 -10.70 2.42 12.94
C ILE A 4 -11.12 1.44 11.85
N ARG A 5 -11.35 1.92 10.62
CA ARG A 5 -11.70 1.09 9.46
C ARG A 5 -10.57 0.12 9.14
N LEU A 6 -9.30 0.58 9.19
CA LEU A 6 -8.12 -0.26 8.94
C LEU A 6 -7.97 -1.35 10.00
N THR A 7 -8.22 -1.02 11.26
CA THR A 7 -8.24 -2.01 12.36
C THR A 7 -9.35 -3.05 12.17
N THR A 8 -10.53 -2.62 11.73
CA THR A 8 -11.65 -3.52 11.43
C THR A 8 -11.29 -4.52 10.34
N ILE A 9 -10.66 -4.05 9.25
CA ILE A 9 -10.21 -4.90 8.15
C ILE A 9 -9.14 -5.90 8.64
N LEU A 10 -8.14 -5.43 9.40
CA LEU A 10 -7.09 -6.28 9.97
C LEU A 10 -7.67 -7.36 10.87
N ASN A 11 -8.62 -7.01 11.75
CA ASN A 11 -9.28 -7.97 12.65
C ASN A 11 -10.11 -9.00 11.89
N ARG A 12 -10.77 -8.60 10.79
CA ARG A 12 -11.59 -9.52 9.97
C ARG A 12 -10.76 -10.57 9.26
N TYR A 13 -9.65 -10.16 8.65
CA TYR A 13 -8.84 -11.05 7.81
C TYR A 13 -7.67 -11.69 8.56
N GLY A 14 -7.20 -11.07 9.63
CA GLY A 14 -6.08 -11.52 10.43
C GLY A 14 -4.72 -11.09 9.88
N LYS A 15 -3.76 -10.94 10.81
CA LYS A 15 -2.41 -10.42 10.52
C LYS A 15 -1.65 -11.30 9.51
N ALA A 16 -1.75 -12.62 9.62
CA ALA A 16 -1.06 -13.54 8.72
C ALA A 16 -1.55 -13.38 7.28
N HIS A 17 -2.86 -13.26 7.07
CA HIS A 17 -3.44 -13.02 5.74
C HIS A 17 -2.98 -11.67 5.18
N GLN A 18 -3.00 -10.61 5.99
CA GLN A 18 -2.58 -9.27 5.54
C GLN A 18 -1.08 -9.21 5.21
N ARG A 19 -0.24 -10.02 5.84
CA ARG A 19 1.19 -10.15 5.46
C ARG A 19 1.34 -10.74 4.05
N ILE A 20 0.60 -11.81 3.75
CA ILE A 20 0.58 -12.41 2.41
C ILE A 20 0.05 -11.38 1.39
N LYS A 21 -1.02 -10.68 1.75
CA LYS A 21 -1.60 -9.64 0.91
C LYS A 21 -0.62 -8.51 0.61
N LEU A 22 0.19 -8.08 1.59
CA LEU A 22 1.22 -7.06 1.36
C LEU A 22 2.25 -7.51 0.30
N VAL A 23 2.67 -8.76 0.32
CA VAL A 23 3.60 -9.30 -0.69
C VAL A 23 2.96 -9.27 -2.08
N GLU A 24 1.69 -9.66 -2.19
CA GLU A 24 0.91 -9.62 -3.43
C GLU A 24 0.81 -8.19 -3.97
N GLU A 25 0.34 -7.23 -3.16
CA GLU A 25 0.15 -5.83 -3.57
C GLU A 25 1.48 -5.15 -3.96
N ILE A 26 2.56 -5.47 -3.25
CA ILE A 26 3.89 -4.99 -3.67
C ILE A 26 4.26 -5.56 -5.05
N GLY A 27 3.98 -6.82 -5.33
CA GLY A 27 4.24 -7.42 -6.64
C GLY A 27 3.47 -6.73 -7.77
N GLU A 28 2.18 -6.44 -7.57
CA GLU A 28 1.32 -5.72 -8.50
C GLU A 28 1.80 -4.28 -8.72
N MET A 29 2.13 -3.58 -7.64
CA MET A 29 2.72 -2.23 -7.70
C MET A 29 4.03 -2.21 -8.50
N LEU A 30 4.95 -3.13 -8.24
CA LEU A 30 6.22 -3.21 -8.97
C LEU A 30 6.01 -3.43 -10.46
N ALA A 31 5.02 -4.25 -10.85
CA ALA A 31 4.68 -4.48 -12.24
C ALA A 31 4.14 -3.20 -12.92
N GLU A 32 3.25 -2.45 -12.26
CA GLU A 32 2.69 -1.22 -12.82
C GLU A 32 3.71 -0.07 -12.87
N VAL A 33 4.52 0.11 -11.82
CA VAL A 33 5.62 1.10 -11.83
C VAL A 33 6.61 0.78 -12.95
N GLY A 34 6.96 -0.50 -13.13
CA GLY A 34 7.84 -0.93 -14.22
C GLY A 34 7.27 -0.64 -15.60
N ARG A 35 5.98 -0.90 -15.84
CA ARG A 35 5.31 -0.54 -17.09
C ARG A 35 5.28 0.96 -17.32
N TYR A 36 4.98 1.74 -16.28
CA TYR A 36 4.98 3.20 -16.37
C TYR A 36 6.35 3.74 -16.77
N ILE A 37 7.44 3.23 -16.18
CA ILE A 37 8.81 3.63 -16.52
C ILE A 37 9.13 3.25 -17.98
N ALA A 38 8.74 2.04 -18.43
CA ALA A 38 9.02 1.55 -19.77
C ALA A 38 8.21 2.26 -20.87
N ASP A 39 6.93 2.54 -20.61
CA ASP A 39 6.00 3.08 -21.62
C ASP A 39 5.89 4.62 -21.61
N GLY A 40 6.49 5.27 -20.61
CA GLY A 40 6.39 6.70 -20.41
C GLY A 40 5.01 7.16 -19.89
N GLU A 41 4.73 8.46 -20.04
CA GLU A 41 3.58 9.14 -19.41
C GLU A 41 2.22 8.88 -20.10
N ARG A 42 1.82 7.65 -20.27
CA ARG A 42 0.45 7.35 -20.72
C ARG A 42 -0.53 7.51 -19.56
N ARG A 43 -1.60 8.31 -19.75
CA ARG A 43 -2.59 8.64 -18.71
C ARG A 43 -3.23 7.39 -18.07
N THR A 44 -3.48 6.35 -18.84
CA THR A 44 -4.01 5.06 -18.36
C THR A 44 -3.05 4.37 -17.39
N ASN A 45 -1.77 4.47 -17.64
CA ASN A 45 -0.75 3.85 -16.79
C ASN A 45 -0.62 4.56 -15.44
N LYS A 46 -0.75 5.91 -15.39
CA LYS A 46 -0.74 6.67 -14.12
C LYS A 46 -1.88 6.23 -13.19
N ALA A 47 -3.09 6.07 -13.71
CA ALA A 47 -4.23 5.66 -12.89
C ALA A 47 -4.05 4.25 -12.30
N ASN A 48 -3.51 3.30 -13.08
CA ASN A 48 -3.19 1.96 -12.59
C ASN A 48 -2.09 2.02 -11.51
N VAL A 49 -1.01 2.75 -11.76
CA VAL A 49 0.06 2.94 -10.76
C VAL A 49 -0.50 3.49 -9.46
N VAL A 50 -1.31 4.56 -9.50
CA VAL A 50 -1.93 5.16 -8.31
C VAL A 50 -2.83 4.15 -7.58
N SER A 51 -3.57 3.32 -8.33
CA SER A 51 -4.40 2.25 -7.77
C SER A 51 -3.57 1.26 -6.96
N GLU A 52 -2.49 0.73 -7.53
CA GLU A 52 -1.64 -0.25 -6.84
C GLU A 52 -0.86 0.37 -5.66
N LEU A 53 -0.40 1.61 -5.81
CA LEU A 53 0.19 2.34 -4.68
C LEU A 53 -0.78 2.48 -3.50
N ALA A 54 -2.07 2.72 -3.78
CA ALA A 54 -3.11 2.82 -2.74
C ALA A 54 -3.29 1.49 -1.99
N ASP A 55 -3.27 0.34 -2.68
CA ASP A 55 -3.38 -0.98 -2.05
C ASP A 55 -2.19 -1.24 -1.11
N VAL A 56 -0.97 -0.97 -1.56
CA VAL A 56 0.23 -1.10 -0.71
C VAL A 56 0.13 -0.20 0.52
N VAL A 57 -0.26 1.07 0.38
CA VAL A 57 -0.42 2.02 1.50
C VAL A 57 -1.45 1.50 2.51
N ILE A 58 -2.59 1.00 2.06
CA ILE A 58 -3.66 0.49 2.92
C ILE A 58 -3.14 -0.68 3.75
N VAL A 59 -2.50 -1.67 3.13
CA VAL A 59 -2.02 -2.87 3.84
C VAL A 59 -0.86 -2.55 4.77
N ILE A 60 0.06 -1.65 4.39
CA ILE A 60 1.12 -1.15 5.29
C ILE A 60 0.50 -0.50 6.53
N ARG A 61 -0.48 0.40 6.38
CA ARG A 61 -1.14 1.08 7.50
C ARG A 61 -1.92 0.12 8.42
N GLN A 62 -2.42 -1.00 7.88
CA GLN A 62 -3.05 -2.04 8.68
C GLN A 62 -2.03 -2.81 9.53
N LEU A 63 -0.90 -3.21 8.95
CA LEU A 63 0.11 -4.02 9.59
C LEU A 63 1.02 -3.22 10.53
N TYR A 64 1.28 -1.96 10.17
CA TYR A 64 2.22 -1.07 10.84
C TYR A 64 1.54 0.28 11.17
N PRO A 65 0.58 0.29 12.13
CA PRO A 65 -0.18 1.49 12.45
C PRO A 65 0.68 2.65 12.97
N ASP A 66 1.85 2.34 13.51
CA ASP A 66 2.81 3.31 14.02
C ASP A 66 3.81 3.78 12.96
N ALA A 67 3.75 3.24 11.73
CA ALA A 67 4.62 3.67 10.65
C ALA A 67 4.34 5.13 10.32
N SER A 68 5.34 5.98 10.52
CA SER A 68 5.29 7.40 10.20
C SER A 68 5.97 7.68 8.86
N LYS A 69 5.51 8.72 8.17
CA LYS A 69 6.23 9.22 6.99
C LYS A 69 7.54 9.86 7.48
N VAL A 70 8.66 9.22 7.20
CA VAL A 70 9.98 9.78 7.49
C VAL A 70 10.32 10.77 6.37
N GLU A 71 10.48 12.05 6.73
CA GLU A 71 11.03 13.03 5.78
C GLU A 71 12.44 12.61 5.38
N ARG A 72 12.65 12.31 4.12
CA ARG A 72 13.97 12.00 3.57
C ARG A 72 14.37 13.07 2.57
N LYS A 73 15.62 13.48 2.60
CA LYS A 73 16.25 14.19 1.46
C LYS A 73 16.38 13.18 0.33
N VAL A 74 15.68 13.42 -0.76
CA VAL A 74 15.54 12.46 -1.84
C VAL A 74 16.09 13.05 -3.13
N PRO A 75 16.76 12.23 -3.95
CA PRO A 75 17.06 12.53 -5.33
C PRO A 75 15.78 12.76 -6.13
N GLU A 76 15.84 13.57 -7.18
CA GLU A 76 14.70 13.88 -8.05
C GLU A 76 14.57 12.85 -9.19
N GLY A 77 13.33 12.66 -9.69
CA GLY A 77 13.06 11.97 -10.95
C GLY A 77 13.11 10.44 -10.90
N GLU A 78 13.67 9.82 -11.94
CA GLU A 78 13.70 8.35 -12.12
C GLU A 78 14.30 7.57 -10.95
N GLU A 79 15.18 8.21 -10.16
CA GLU A 79 15.77 7.59 -8.99
C GLU A 79 14.77 7.31 -7.88
N VAL A 80 13.71 8.13 -7.73
CA VAL A 80 12.63 7.91 -6.76
C VAL A 80 11.90 6.60 -7.06
N ALA A 81 11.54 6.37 -8.32
CA ALA A 81 10.87 5.14 -8.75
C ALA A 81 11.75 3.91 -8.51
N ARG A 82 13.05 3.99 -8.83
CA ARG A 82 14.02 2.92 -8.59
C ARG A 82 14.14 2.59 -7.09
N LEU A 83 14.28 3.62 -6.26
CA LEU A 83 14.38 3.45 -4.80
C LEU A 83 13.09 2.90 -4.19
N LEU A 84 11.93 3.34 -4.68
CA LEU A 84 10.65 2.77 -4.29
C LEU A 84 10.61 1.27 -4.57
N CYS A 85 10.97 0.86 -5.79
CA CYS A 85 11.02 -0.56 -6.17
C CYS A 85 11.98 -1.36 -5.28
N GLU A 86 13.19 -0.85 -5.03
CA GLU A 86 14.19 -1.50 -4.17
C GLU A 86 13.69 -1.70 -2.74
N LYS A 87 13.12 -0.66 -2.12
CA LYS A 87 12.62 -0.73 -0.74
C LYS A 87 11.39 -1.61 -0.62
N ALA A 88 10.48 -1.55 -1.60
CA ALA A 88 9.29 -2.38 -1.63
C ALA A 88 9.64 -3.88 -1.81
N ALA A 89 10.54 -4.21 -2.73
CA ALA A 89 11.01 -5.59 -2.92
C ALA A 89 11.69 -6.13 -1.64
N SER A 90 12.49 -5.30 -0.97
CA SER A 90 13.12 -5.67 0.30
C SER A 90 12.09 -5.90 1.40
N LEU A 91 11.06 -5.05 1.51
CA LEU A 91 9.95 -5.23 2.45
C LEU A 91 9.20 -6.53 2.17
N ALA A 92 8.85 -6.80 0.92
CA ALA A 92 8.15 -8.03 0.54
C ALA A 92 8.96 -9.29 0.91
N ALA A 93 10.28 -9.30 0.66
CA ALA A 93 11.15 -10.40 1.03
C ALA A 93 11.19 -10.63 2.55
N MET A 94 11.25 -9.56 3.36
CA MET A 94 11.21 -9.65 4.82
C MET A 94 9.87 -10.20 5.30
N VAL A 95 8.76 -9.67 4.78
CA VAL A 95 7.40 -10.07 5.17
C VAL A 95 7.14 -11.55 4.82
N ALA A 96 7.65 -12.02 3.70
CA ALA A 96 7.51 -13.42 3.27
C ALA A 96 8.35 -14.39 4.11
N GLY A 97 9.51 -13.96 4.59
CA GLY A 97 10.54 -14.87 5.15
C GLY A 97 10.65 -14.93 6.67
N ALA A 98 10.11 -13.96 7.43
CA ALA A 98 10.42 -13.83 8.85
C ALA A 98 9.23 -13.40 9.72
N PRO A 99 9.26 -13.69 11.05
CA PRO A 99 8.36 -13.04 11.98
C PRO A 99 8.65 -11.52 12.05
N PHE A 100 7.64 -10.77 12.45
CA PHE A 100 7.66 -9.30 12.57
C PHE A 100 8.93 -8.78 13.25
N SER A 101 9.62 -7.80 12.63
CA SER A 101 10.84 -7.21 13.15
C SER A 101 10.82 -5.67 13.09
N LYS A 102 11.67 -5.03 13.92
CA LYS A 102 11.87 -3.57 13.86
C LYS A 102 12.41 -3.09 12.50
N LEU A 103 13.20 -3.94 11.85
CA LEU A 103 13.72 -3.66 10.51
C LEU A 103 12.60 -3.62 9.48
N GLU A 104 11.62 -4.51 9.58
CA GLU A 104 10.44 -4.55 8.74
C GLU A 104 9.64 -3.23 8.85
N LEU A 105 9.45 -2.69 10.07
CA LEU A 105 8.82 -1.39 10.27
C LEU A 105 9.59 -0.27 9.55
N SER A 106 10.92 -0.22 9.69
CA SER A 106 11.75 0.81 9.02
C SER A 106 11.66 0.74 7.49
N TYR A 107 11.54 -0.46 6.91
CA TYR A 107 11.30 -0.60 5.48
C TYR A 107 9.88 -0.19 5.08
N ALA A 108 8.87 -0.48 5.89
CA ALA A 108 7.50 -0.02 5.66
C ALA A 108 7.42 1.52 5.65
N GLU A 109 8.05 2.18 6.61
CA GLU A 109 8.18 3.65 6.66
C GLU A 109 8.89 4.20 5.42
N SER A 110 9.95 3.52 4.98
CA SER A 110 10.67 3.91 3.76
C SER A 110 9.81 3.80 2.52
N VAL A 111 9.07 2.70 2.38
CA VAL A 111 8.14 2.51 1.24
C VAL A 111 7.08 3.60 1.22
N LEU A 112 6.45 3.93 2.36
CA LEU A 112 5.47 5.02 2.45
C LEU A 112 6.07 6.37 2.04
N ALA A 113 7.30 6.68 2.46
CA ALA A 113 7.99 7.91 2.10
C ALA A 113 8.28 7.99 0.59
N PHE A 114 8.74 6.90 -0.02
CA PHE A 114 9.01 6.86 -1.47
C PHE A 114 7.73 6.87 -2.31
N ILE A 115 6.63 6.26 -1.84
CA ILE A 115 5.31 6.39 -2.48
C ILE A 115 4.88 7.85 -2.50
N ASP A 116 4.96 8.56 -1.37
CA ASP A 116 4.58 9.97 -1.27
C ASP A 116 5.38 10.85 -2.26
N LEU A 117 6.68 10.63 -2.35
CA LEU A 117 7.56 11.34 -3.28
C LEU A 117 7.24 11.02 -4.74
N PHE A 118 7.09 9.75 -5.08
CA PHE A 118 6.79 9.31 -6.43
C PHE A 118 5.44 9.85 -6.92
N VAL A 119 4.42 9.87 -6.06
CA VAL A 119 3.11 10.43 -6.40
C VAL A 119 3.15 11.95 -6.55
N ARG A 120 4.02 12.66 -5.81
CA ARG A 120 4.28 14.09 -6.03
C ARG A 120 4.91 14.36 -7.38
N ASP A 121 5.90 13.55 -7.77
CA ASP A 121 6.52 13.65 -9.11
C ASP A 121 5.50 13.39 -10.24
N LEU A 122 4.53 12.49 -10.00
CA LEU A 122 3.43 12.24 -10.93
C LEU A 122 2.36 13.34 -10.95
N ALA A 123 2.37 14.28 -9.98
CA ALA A 123 1.32 15.25 -9.70
C ALA A 123 -0.07 14.62 -9.41
N GLU A 124 -0.09 13.42 -8.78
CA GLU A 124 -1.30 12.61 -8.56
C GLU A 124 -1.64 12.42 -7.07
N VAL A 125 -1.14 13.29 -6.17
CA VAL A 125 -1.40 13.20 -4.72
C VAL A 125 -2.90 13.15 -4.38
N PRO A 126 -3.78 14.02 -4.94
CA PRO A 126 -5.21 13.95 -4.65
C PRO A 126 -5.85 12.64 -5.13
N MET A 127 -5.37 12.08 -6.23
CA MET A 127 -5.87 10.81 -6.77
C MET A 127 -5.48 9.63 -5.88
N LEU A 128 -4.28 9.64 -5.29
CA LEU A 128 -3.87 8.61 -4.33
C LEU A 128 -4.76 8.64 -3.08
N GLU A 129 -4.98 9.81 -2.51
CA GLU A 129 -5.82 9.95 -1.31
C GLU A 129 -7.26 9.48 -1.58
N MET A 130 -7.84 9.89 -2.72
CA MET A 130 -9.17 9.46 -3.13
C MET A 130 -9.23 7.93 -3.37
N ALA A 131 -8.22 7.34 -4.00
CA ALA A 131 -8.16 5.90 -4.24
C ALA A 131 -8.09 5.13 -2.91
N ILE A 132 -7.30 5.59 -1.93
CA ILE A 132 -7.20 4.99 -0.60
C ILE A 132 -8.58 4.99 0.08
N GLU A 133 -9.26 6.13 0.14
CA GLU A 133 -10.57 6.25 0.77
C GLU A 133 -11.61 5.33 0.11
N GLN A 134 -11.72 5.36 -1.21
CA GLN A 134 -12.67 4.51 -1.96
C GLN A 134 -12.43 3.01 -1.74
N LYS A 135 -11.16 2.58 -1.68
CA LYS A 135 -10.82 1.17 -1.47
C LYS A 135 -11.13 0.73 -0.03
N ILE A 136 -10.84 1.56 0.97
CA ILE A 136 -11.19 1.29 2.38
C ILE A 136 -12.70 1.16 2.51
N ASP A 137 -13.48 2.10 2.00
CA ASP A 137 -14.94 2.09 2.08
C ASP A 137 -15.54 0.86 1.38
N ARG A 138 -14.98 0.46 0.25
CA ARG A 138 -15.40 -0.76 -0.46
C ARG A 138 -15.14 -2.01 0.36
N GLN A 139 -13.99 -2.11 1.03
CA GLN A 139 -13.66 -3.25 1.89
C GLN A 139 -14.58 -3.32 3.11
N ILE A 140 -14.81 -2.21 3.79
CA ILE A 140 -15.76 -2.12 4.91
C ILE A 140 -17.17 -2.51 4.47
N GLY A 141 -17.65 -2.00 3.32
CA GLY A 141 -18.95 -2.38 2.79
C GLY A 141 -19.09 -3.88 2.49
N ARG A 142 -18.01 -4.56 2.10
CA ARG A 142 -18.02 -6.03 1.92
C ARG A 142 -18.12 -6.75 3.27
N ILE A 143 -17.38 -6.31 4.29
CA ILE A 143 -17.42 -6.90 5.64
C ILE A 143 -18.83 -6.79 6.21
N LEU A 144 -19.42 -5.60 6.21
CA LEU A 144 -20.77 -5.38 6.76
C LEU A 144 -21.85 -6.22 6.07
N ARG A 145 -21.76 -6.38 4.73
CA ARG A 145 -22.70 -7.24 4.00
C ARG A 145 -22.55 -8.72 4.35
N SER A 146 -21.32 -9.20 4.58
CA SER A 146 -21.09 -10.59 4.97
C SER A 146 -21.63 -10.89 6.37
N GLU A 147 -21.47 -9.97 7.31
CA GLU A 147 -21.98 -10.12 8.68
C GLU A 147 -23.51 -10.07 8.74
N GLY A 148 -24.15 -9.21 7.92
CA GLY A 148 -25.60 -9.16 7.80
C GLY A 148 -26.22 -10.45 7.21
N ALA A 149 -25.52 -11.12 6.32
CA ALA A 149 -25.96 -12.40 5.73
C ALA A 149 -25.86 -13.57 6.73
N ASP A 150 -24.85 -13.59 7.60
CA ASP A 150 -24.64 -14.62 8.62
C ASP A 150 -25.61 -14.43 9.81
N GLY A 151 -25.99 -13.18 10.14
CA GLY A 151 -26.96 -12.89 11.20
C GLY A 151 -28.39 -13.34 10.91
N ASN A 152 -28.74 -13.54 9.64
CA ASN A 152 -30.09 -13.92 9.20
C ASN A 152 -30.29 -15.47 9.10
N ARG A 153 -29.26 -16.25 9.43
CA ARG A 153 -29.26 -17.73 9.39
C ARG A 153 -29.36 -18.41 10.77
N ARG A 154 -29.66 -17.62 11.83
CA ARG A 154 -29.87 -18.18 13.18
C ARG A 154 -31.33 -18.18 13.60
#